data_33281b5f4fec00eac3cc9a079f7c063d
#
_entry.id   33281b5f4fec00eac3cc9a079f7c063d
#
_cell.length_a   1.000
_cell.length_b   1.000
_cell.length_c   1.000
_cell.angle_alpha   90.00
_cell.angle_beta   90.00
_cell.angle_gamma   90.00
#
_symmetry.space_group_name_H-M   'P 1'
#
loop_
_entity.id
_entity.type
_entity.pdbx_description
1 polymer ?
#
loop_
_entity_poly.entity_id
_entity_poly.type
_entity_poly.pdbx_seq_one_letter_code
_entity_poly.pdbx_strand_id
1 'polypeptide(L)'
;MAPEAFARNFGPGAEPVRYPDPDIIGLDPRFPKLGNTPIRRHHLGTLWAEGPAWNGVGRYLLWSDIPGDEQLRWTEEDGKVSRRFRYPSGNSNGNTFDYQGRQISCQHGPRKVIRYEYDGSVTVLAEEFEGEGFNAPNDAIVHPNDGSIWFTDPGYGGLMNYEGNRLNTGSPQPIRKEAV
;
A
#
# COMPACT_ATOMS: atom_id res chain seq x y z
N MET A 1 -6.39 16.82 21.46
CA MET A 1 -6.20 17.83 20.42
C MET A 1 -5.36 17.17 19.33
N ALA A 2 -5.85 17.17 18.09
CA ALA A 2 -5.01 16.74 16.97
C ALA A 2 -3.79 17.67 16.91
N PRO A 3 -2.58 17.18 16.68
CA PRO A 3 -1.40 18.02 16.57
C PRO A 3 -1.61 19.02 15.42
N GLU A 4 -1.13 20.24 15.59
CA GLU A 4 -1.18 21.32 14.58
C GLU A 4 -0.57 20.92 13.23
N ALA A 5 0.23 19.86 13.19
CA ALA A 5 0.79 19.28 11.98
C ALA A 5 -0.24 19.01 10.87
N PHE A 6 -1.47 18.69 11.23
CA PHE A 6 -2.55 18.47 10.26
C PHE A 6 -3.16 19.77 9.70
N ALA A 7 -2.88 20.91 10.31
CA ALA A 7 -3.33 22.22 9.82
C ALA A 7 -2.37 22.84 8.80
N ARG A 8 -1.22 22.19 8.52
CA ARG A 8 -0.20 22.73 7.63
C ARG A 8 -0.74 22.92 6.20
N ASN A 9 -0.49 24.08 5.64
CA ASN A 9 -0.80 24.36 4.25
C ASN A 9 0.24 23.70 3.33
N PHE A 10 -0.23 22.79 2.47
CA PHE A 10 0.61 22.15 1.45
C PHE A 10 0.25 22.63 0.02
N GLY A 11 -0.62 23.61 -0.09
CA GLY A 11 -1.10 24.15 -1.36
C GLY A 11 -0.16 25.19 -1.99
N PRO A 12 -0.56 25.75 -3.12
CA PRO A 12 0.16 26.88 -3.72
C PRO A 12 0.28 28.04 -2.73
N GLY A 13 1.48 28.61 -2.65
CA GLY A 13 1.76 29.70 -1.70
C GLY A 13 2.05 29.25 -0.26
N ALA A 14 2.18 27.95 -0.02
CA ALA A 14 2.65 27.46 1.26
C ALA A 14 4.08 27.96 1.55
N GLU A 15 4.32 28.30 2.83
CA GLU A 15 5.67 28.67 3.28
C GLU A 15 6.67 27.54 3.02
N PRO A 16 7.91 27.84 2.63
CA PRO A 16 8.94 26.84 2.47
C PRO A 16 9.16 26.07 3.79
N VAL A 17 9.31 24.75 3.66
CA VAL A 17 9.59 23.92 4.84
C VAL A 17 10.98 24.20 5.34
N ARG A 18 11.09 24.51 6.63
CA ARG A 18 12.36 24.70 7.33
C ARG A 18 12.98 23.36 7.71
N TYR A 19 14.31 23.32 7.75
CA TYR A 19 15.06 22.17 8.25
C TYR A 19 15.58 22.42 9.67
N PRO A 20 15.47 21.44 10.58
CA PRO A 20 14.67 20.19 10.44
C PRO A 20 13.18 20.51 10.37
N ASP A 21 12.41 19.64 9.72
CA ASP A 21 10.95 19.80 9.64
C ASP A 21 10.36 19.81 11.06
N PRO A 22 9.66 20.88 11.48
CA PRO A 22 9.15 21.01 12.84
C PRO A 22 8.05 19.99 13.18
N ASP A 23 7.38 19.43 12.17
CA ASP A 23 6.34 18.44 12.35
C ASP A 23 6.90 17.02 12.58
N ILE A 24 8.22 16.84 12.43
CA ILE A 24 8.90 15.57 12.71
C ILE A 24 9.46 15.61 14.13
N ILE A 25 8.76 14.96 15.05
CA ILE A 25 9.13 14.89 16.46
C ILE A 25 9.83 13.56 16.75
N GLY A 26 11.09 13.61 17.19
CA GLY A 26 11.80 12.41 17.66
C GLY A 26 11.37 12.08 19.07
N LEU A 27 10.71 10.95 19.26
CA LEU A 27 10.31 10.48 20.60
C LEU A 27 11.40 9.69 21.31
N ASP A 28 12.32 9.10 20.56
CA ASP A 28 13.42 8.28 21.08
C ASP A 28 14.73 8.67 20.36
N PRO A 29 15.82 8.94 21.12
CA PRO A 29 17.11 9.33 20.52
C PRO A 29 17.75 8.21 19.69
N ARG A 30 17.32 6.96 19.85
CA ARG A 30 17.78 5.82 19.04
C ARG A 30 17.14 5.83 17.64
N PHE A 31 16.04 6.54 17.45
CA PHE A 31 15.41 6.69 16.14
C PHE A 31 16.13 7.80 15.37
N PRO A 32 16.92 7.47 14.35
CA PRO A 32 17.64 8.51 13.62
C PRO A 32 16.68 9.31 12.76
N LYS A 33 16.65 10.61 12.96
CA LYS A 33 16.05 11.53 11.98
C LYS A 33 17.01 11.64 10.81
N LEU A 34 16.93 10.68 9.88
CA LEU A 34 17.80 10.64 8.70
C LEU A 34 17.38 11.71 7.70
N GLY A 35 18.30 12.63 7.47
CA GLY A 35 18.11 13.72 6.54
C GLY A 35 17.07 14.75 7.02
N ASN A 36 17.17 15.91 6.50
CA ASN A 36 16.24 16.99 6.77
C ASN A 36 15.10 16.97 5.73
N THR A 37 14.54 15.79 5.47
CA THR A 37 13.51 15.65 4.44
C THR A 37 12.18 16.16 4.98
N PRO A 38 11.57 17.15 4.34
CA PRO A 38 10.27 17.68 4.78
C PRO A 38 9.15 16.69 4.49
N ILE A 39 8.09 16.77 5.29
CA ILE A 39 6.83 16.12 4.95
C ILE A 39 6.27 16.77 3.70
N ARG A 40 5.99 15.96 2.68
CA ARG A 40 5.41 16.42 1.41
C ARG A 40 4.10 15.71 1.15
N ARG A 41 3.10 16.48 0.73
CA ARG A 41 1.85 15.93 0.25
C ARG A 41 1.93 15.76 -1.26
N HIS A 42 1.99 14.52 -1.72
CA HIS A 42 2.10 14.22 -3.15
C HIS A 42 0.77 14.21 -3.87
N HIS A 43 -0.33 13.87 -3.17
CA HIS A 43 -1.64 13.74 -3.81
C HIS A 43 -2.78 14.08 -2.86
N LEU A 44 -3.93 14.40 -3.45
CA LEU A 44 -5.24 14.53 -2.82
C LEU A 44 -6.29 13.82 -3.68
N GLY A 45 -7.32 13.28 -3.04
CA GLY A 45 -8.49 12.74 -3.74
C GLY A 45 -8.54 11.21 -3.83
N THR A 46 -7.67 10.50 -3.10
CA THR A 46 -7.91 9.09 -2.80
C THR A 46 -9.07 8.97 -1.81
N LEU A 47 -9.88 7.96 -1.98
CA LEU A 47 -10.95 7.62 -1.03
C LEU A 47 -10.35 6.95 0.22
N TRP A 48 -9.44 6.00 0.00
CA TRP A 48 -8.73 5.29 1.05
C TRP A 48 -7.34 4.87 0.58
N ALA A 49 -6.35 5.69 0.89
CA ALA A 49 -4.97 5.45 0.49
C ALA A 49 -4.32 4.41 1.39
N GLU A 50 -3.81 3.33 0.78
CA GLU A 50 -3.19 2.21 1.47
C GLU A 50 -1.99 1.65 0.70
N GLY A 51 -1.21 0.81 1.38
CA GLY A 51 -0.14 0.03 0.80
C GLY A 51 0.94 0.83 0.05
N PRO A 52 1.50 1.90 0.63
CA PRO A 52 2.54 2.66 -0.04
C PRO A 52 3.82 1.84 -0.18
N ALA A 53 4.36 1.77 -1.38
CA ALA A 53 5.60 1.05 -1.67
C ALA A 53 6.52 1.88 -2.57
N TRP A 54 7.79 1.95 -2.18
CA TRP A 54 8.83 2.64 -2.95
C TRP A 54 9.60 1.65 -3.84
N ASN A 55 9.66 1.96 -5.13
CA ASN A 55 10.54 1.26 -6.05
C ASN A 55 11.85 2.04 -6.22
N GLY A 56 12.92 1.54 -5.63
CA GLY A 56 14.23 2.22 -5.67
C GLY A 56 14.91 2.20 -7.03
N VAL A 57 14.60 1.24 -7.88
CA VAL A 57 15.15 1.15 -9.25
C VAL A 57 14.42 2.11 -10.19
N GLY A 58 13.10 2.06 -10.17
CA GLY A 58 12.26 2.92 -11.01
C GLY A 58 12.04 4.32 -10.42
N ARG A 59 12.50 4.58 -9.19
CA ARG A 59 12.38 5.85 -8.47
C ARG A 59 10.95 6.40 -8.46
N TYR A 60 10.02 5.54 -8.02
CA TYR A 60 8.62 5.92 -7.89
C TYR A 60 8.00 5.35 -6.61
N LEU A 61 7.02 6.08 -6.09
CA LEU A 61 6.12 5.64 -5.04
C LEU A 61 4.81 5.18 -5.67
N LEU A 62 4.33 4.02 -5.28
CA LEU A 62 2.97 3.61 -5.59
C LEU A 62 2.16 3.42 -4.31
N TRP A 63 0.85 3.52 -4.43
CA TRP A 63 -0.11 3.20 -3.38
C TRP A 63 -1.44 2.79 -3.99
N SER A 64 -2.26 2.17 -3.19
CA SER A 64 -3.62 1.74 -3.56
C SER A 64 -4.65 2.77 -3.13
N ASP A 65 -5.72 2.94 -3.91
CA ASP A 65 -6.99 3.48 -3.48
C ASP A 65 -8.01 2.34 -3.52
N ILE A 66 -8.25 1.70 -2.37
CA ILE A 66 -8.99 0.44 -2.28
C ILE A 66 -10.41 0.58 -2.86
N PRO A 67 -11.26 1.53 -2.40
CA PRO A 67 -12.61 1.68 -2.95
C PRO A 67 -12.62 2.17 -4.40
N GLY A 68 -11.59 2.90 -4.81
CA GLY A 68 -11.40 3.36 -6.18
C GLY A 68 -11.00 2.25 -7.15
N ASP A 69 -10.65 1.07 -6.64
CA ASP A 69 -10.13 -0.08 -7.41
C ASP A 69 -8.95 0.31 -8.31
N GLU A 70 -8.14 1.25 -7.85
CA GLU A 70 -7.01 1.77 -8.60
C GLU A 70 -5.72 1.81 -7.78
N GLN A 71 -4.59 1.73 -8.48
CA GLN A 71 -3.29 2.08 -7.93
C GLN A 71 -2.80 3.36 -8.58
N LEU A 72 -2.20 4.22 -7.77
CA LEU A 72 -1.60 5.47 -8.17
C LEU A 72 -0.07 5.35 -8.11
N ARG A 73 0.61 6.10 -8.96
CA ARG A 73 2.07 6.15 -8.98
C ARG A 73 2.54 7.61 -9.03
N TRP A 74 3.36 7.99 -8.06
CA TRP A 74 4.12 9.24 -8.09
C TRP A 74 5.54 8.97 -8.58
N THR A 75 5.99 9.72 -9.57
CA THR A 75 7.33 9.59 -10.15
C THR A 75 8.22 10.70 -9.61
N GLU A 76 9.40 10.33 -9.08
CA GLU A 76 10.32 11.31 -8.49
C GLU A 76 10.90 12.26 -9.53
N GLU A 77 11.10 11.80 -10.76
CA GLU A 77 11.71 12.57 -11.83
C GLU A 77 10.93 13.85 -12.17
N ASP A 78 9.63 13.76 -12.27
CA ASP A 78 8.78 14.89 -12.68
C ASP A 78 7.79 15.37 -11.59
N GLY A 79 7.77 14.68 -10.45
CA GLY A 79 6.89 15.00 -9.32
C GLY A 79 5.42 14.78 -9.59
N LYS A 80 5.04 14.07 -10.66
CA LYS A 80 3.65 13.90 -11.06
C LYS A 80 3.06 12.60 -10.53
N VAL A 81 1.74 12.61 -10.38
CA VAL A 81 0.95 11.44 -10.03
C VAL A 81 0.19 10.94 -11.25
N SER A 82 0.44 9.68 -11.61
CA SER A 82 -0.37 8.95 -12.58
C SER A 82 -1.50 8.25 -11.82
N ARG A 83 -2.72 8.71 -11.98
CA ARG A 83 -3.91 7.96 -11.55
C ARG A 83 -4.12 6.78 -12.48
N ARG A 84 -4.75 5.73 -11.96
CA ARG A 84 -5.01 4.51 -12.71
C ARG A 84 -3.74 3.92 -13.33
N PHE A 85 -2.63 4.02 -12.59
CA PHE A 85 -1.41 3.30 -12.95
C PHE A 85 -1.72 1.82 -13.17
N ARG A 86 -2.62 1.27 -12.33
CA ARG A 86 -3.33 0.00 -12.56
C ARG A 86 -4.81 0.18 -12.30
N TYR A 87 -5.63 -0.33 -13.21
CA TYR A 87 -7.08 -0.27 -13.11
C TYR A 87 -7.72 -1.31 -14.04
N PRO A 88 -8.62 -2.20 -13.58
CA PRO A 88 -8.89 -2.44 -12.17
C PRO A 88 -7.68 -3.01 -11.44
N SER A 89 -7.55 -2.73 -10.14
CA SER A 89 -6.47 -3.23 -9.30
C SER A 89 -6.84 -4.48 -8.49
N GLY A 90 -8.11 -4.89 -8.54
CA GLY A 90 -8.68 -5.94 -7.71
C GLY A 90 -8.87 -5.48 -6.25
N ASN A 91 -9.22 -4.20 -6.05
CA ASN A 91 -9.28 -3.57 -4.73
C ASN A 91 -8.00 -3.86 -3.93
N SER A 92 -6.86 -3.60 -4.57
CA SER A 92 -5.57 -3.85 -3.94
C SER A 92 -5.40 -3.04 -2.67
N ASN A 93 -4.72 -3.61 -1.69
CA ASN A 93 -4.35 -2.97 -0.44
C ASN A 93 -2.82 -2.82 -0.39
N GLY A 94 -2.13 -3.69 0.34
CA GLY A 94 -0.69 -3.66 0.52
C GLY A 94 0.10 -3.94 -0.75
N ASN A 95 1.23 -3.29 -0.88
CA ASN A 95 2.15 -3.50 -1.98
C ASN A 95 3.58 -3.58 -1.47
N THR A 96 4.41 -4.33 -2.16
CA THR A 96 5.86 -4.37 -1.95
C THR A 96 6.57 -4.70 -3.26
N PHE A 97 7.89 -4.75 -3.23
CA PHE A 97 8.70 -5.18 -4.37
C PHE A 97 9.62 -6.33 -3.96
N ASP A 98 9.76 -7.30 -4.86
CA ASP A 98 10.77 -8.34 -4.70
C ASP A 98 12.18 -7.82 -5.06
N TYR A 99 13.20 -8.65 -4.86
CA TYR A 99 14.59 -8.26 -5.12
C TYR A 99 14.93 -8.09 -6.60
N GLN A 100 14.05 -8.54 -7.48
CA GLN A 100 14.12 -8.23 -8.90
C GLN A 100 13.39 -6.91 -9.25
N GLY A 101 12.74 -6.26 -8.29
CA GLY A 101 11.99 -5.03 -8.49
C GLY A 101 10.58 -5.24 -9.06
N ARG A 102 10.07 -6.49 -9.06
CA ARG A 102 8.70 -6.78 -9.47
C ARG A 102 7.74 -6.48 -8.35
N GLN A 103 6.63 -5.86 -8.69
CA GLN A 103 5.61 -5.49 -7.71
C GLN A 103 4.81 -6.71 -7.25
N ILE A 104 4.67 -6.86 -5.94
CA ILE A 104 3.75 -7.78 -5.28
C ILE A 104 2.60 -6.96 -4.73
N SER A 105 1.38 -7.46 -4.85
CA SER A 105 0.17 -6.75 -4.41
C SER A 105 -0.80 -7.72 -3.75
N CYS A 106 -1.36 -7.30 -2.61
CA CYS A 106 -2.46 -7.97 -1.94
C CYS A 106 -3.78 -7.44 -2.50
N GLN A 107 -4.65 -8.32 -2.96
CA GLN A 107 -5.92 -7.96 -3.57
C GLN A 107 -7.09 -8.43 -2.71
N HIS A 108 -7.94 -7.50 -2.26
CA HIS A 108 -9.12 -7.81 -1.47
C HIS A 108 -10.24 -8.41 -2.31
N GLY A 109 -10.50 -7.88 -3.50
CA GLY A 109 -11.59 -8.32 -4.36
C GLY A 109 -11.49 -9.80 -4.72
N PRO A 110 -10.45 -10.26 -5.44
CA PRO A 110 -10.25 -11.65 -5.78
C PRO A 110 -9.60 -12.49 -4.66
N ARG A 111 -9.20 -11.89 -3.55
CA ARG A 111 -8.55 -12.53 -2.39
C ARG A 111 -7.27 -13.27 -2.73
N LYS A 112 -6.37 -12.56 -3.37
CA LYS A 112 -5.12 -13.13 -3.88
C LYS A 112 -3.93 -12.27 -3.49
N VAL A 113 -2.78 -12.90 -3.42
CA VAL A 113 -1.49 -12.23 -3.48
C VAL A 113 -0.93 -12.48 -4.87
N ILE A 114 -0.63 -11.42 -5.58
CA ILE A 114 -0.17 -11.47 -6.97
C ILE A 114 1.18 -10.77 -7.14
N ARG A 115 1.86 -11.10 -8.25
CA ARG A 115 3.05 -10.38 -8.71
C ARG A 115 2.87 -9.95 -10.15
N TYR A 116 3.21 -8.70 -10.42
CA TYR A 116 3.27 -8.16 -11.77
C TYR A 116 4.64 -8.45 -12.38
N GLU A 117 4.64 -9.13 -13.51
CA GLU A 117 5.87 -9.49 -14.23
C GLU A 117 6.31 -8.39 -15.19
N TYR A 118 7.57 -8.45 -15.63
CA TYR A 118 8.14 -7.45 -16.56
C TYR A 118 7.53 -7.49 -17.95
N ASP A 119 7.03 -8.62 -18.38
CA ASP A 119 6.34 -8.78 -19.66
C ASP A 119 4.87 -8.31 -19.64
N GLY A 120 4.42 -7.79 -18.49
CA GLY A 120 3.05 -7.32 -18.28
C GLY A 120 2.08 -8.41 -17.82
N SER A 121 2.53 -9.65 -17.73
CA SER A 121 1.69 -10.73 -17.17
C SER A 121 1.56 -10.61 -15.66
N VAL A 122 0.61 -11.37 -15.08
CA VAL A 122 0.36 -11.43 -13.65
C VAL A 122 0.47 -12.86 -13.19
N THR A 123 1.33 -13.08 -12.19
CA THR A 123 1.48 -14.37 -11.51
C THR A 123 0.68 -14.36 -10.21
N VAL A 124 -0.22 -15.32 -10.02
CA VAL A 124 -0.86 -15.57 -8.73
C VAL A 124 0.16 -16.30 -7.85
N LEU A 125 0.52 -15.68 -6.73
CA LEU A 125 1.47 -16.22 -5.76
C LEU A 125 0.77 -17.10 -4.74
N ALA A 126 -0.40 -16.65 -4.27
CA ALA A 126 -1.23 -17.39 -3.34
C ALA A 126 -2.71 -16.98 -3.50
N GLU A 127 -3.65 -17.93 -3.40
CA GLU A 127 -5.09 -17.69 -3.47
C GLU A 127 -5.90 -18.56 -2.51
N GLU A 128 -5.26 -19.56 -1.92
CA GLU A 128 -5.90 -20.47 -0.96
C GLU A 128 -4.90 -21.05 0.03
N PHE A 129 -5.41 -21.54 1.13
CA PHE A 129 -4.69 -22.32 2.11
C PHE A 129 -5.53 -23.51 2.56
N GLU A 130 -4.99 -24.73 2.48
CA GLU A 130 -5.69 -25.98 2.82
C GLU A 130 -7.03 -26.17 2.08
N GLY A 131 -7.14 -25.68 0.85
CA GLY A 131 -8.34 -25.76 0.03
C GLY A 131 -9.41 -24.71 0.31
N GLU A 132 -9.13 -23.75 1.19
CA GLU A 132 -10.01 -22.63 1.49
C GLU A 132 -9.38 -21.30 1.03
N GLY A 133 -10.18 -20.45 0.40
CA GLY A 133 -9.74 -19.14 -0.05
C GLY A 133 -9.44 -18.20 1.13
N PHE A 134 -8.53 -17.26 0.92
CA PHE A 134 -8.14 -16.26 1.92
C PHE A 134 -9.28 -15.35 2.35
N ASN A 135 -9.13 -14.73 3.51
CA ASN A 135 -10.07 -13.73 4.01
C ASN A 135 -10.03 -12.44 3.17
N ALA A 136 -8.94 -11.74 3.22
CA ALA A 136 -8.62 -10.58 2.38
C ALA A 136 -7.15 -10.20 2.59
N PRO A 137 -6.22 -10.74 1.82
CA PRO A 137 -4.80 -10.42 1.97
C PRO A 137 -4.57 -8.90 2.03
N ASN A 138 -3.88 -8.45 3.09
CA ASN A 138 -3.83 -7.03 3.43
C ASN A 138 -2.48 -6.41 3.09
N ASP A 139 -1.39 -6.86 3.70
CA ASP A 139 -0.05 -6.31 3.46
C ASP A 139 0.97 -7.44 3.28
N ALA A 140 2.07 -7.14 2.61
CA ALA A 140 3.08 -8.13 2.29
C ALA A 140 4.50 -7.58 2.41
N ILE A 141 5.44 -8.47 2.75
CA ILE A 141 6.86 -8.18 2.78
C ILE A 141 7.66 -9.34 2.20
N VAL A 142 8.79 -9.05 1.58
CA VAL A 142 9.75 -10.05 1.10
C VAL A 142 10.86 -10.23 2.12
N HIS A 143 11.04 -11.47 2.57
CA HIS A 143 12.06 -11.79 3.56
C HIS A 143 13.48 -11.61 2.99
N PRO A 144 14.38 -10.88 3.69
CA PRO A 144 15.65 -10.46 3.12
C PRO A 144 16.65 -11.58 2.81
N ASN A 145 16.55 -12.71 3.47
CA ASN A 145 17.56 -13.76 3.33
C ASN A 145 17.22 -14.81 2.26
N ASP A 146 15.95 -15.14 2.11
CA ASP A 146 15.51 -16.25 1.26
C ASP A 146 14.51 -15.86 0.18
N GLY A 147 14.00 -14.61 0.21
CA GLY A 147 13.03 -14.11 -0.77
C GLY A 147 11.63 -14.67 -0.59
N SER A 148 11.36 -15.37 0.52
CA SER A 148 9.99 -15.79 0.84
C SER A 148 9.09 -14.58 1.04
N ILE A 149 7.82 -14.73 0.67
CA ILE A 149 6.83 -13.65 0.76
C ILE A 149 5.93 -13.95 1.94
N TRP A 150 5.88 -13.02 2.86
CA TRP A 150 5.01 -13.05 4.03
C TRP A 150 3.90 -12.04 3.84
N PHE A 151 2.66 -12.43 4.12
CA PHE A 151 1.52 -11.53 4.00
C PHE A 151 0.53 -11.76 5.13
N THR A 152 -0.22 -10.73 5.46
CA THR A 152 -1.28 -10.79 6.46
C THR A 152 -2.63 -11.06 5.80
N ASP A 153 -3.48 -11.86 6.45
CA ASP A 153 -4.82 -12.22 5.96
C ASP A 153 -5.90 -11.96 7.03
N PRO A 154 -6.18 -10.69 7.37
CA PRO A 154 -7.18 -10.35 8.37
C PRO A 154 -8.61 -10.54 7.85
N GLY A 155 -9.54 -10.84 8.78
CA GLY A 155 -10.94 -11.08 8.42
C GLY A 155 -11.74 -9.84 8.05
N TYR A 156 -11.31 -8.65 8.42
CA TYR A 156 -12.14 -7.45 8.29
C TYR A 156 -12.31 -6.95 6.85
N GLY A 157 -11.36 -7.18 5.96
CA GLY A 157 -11.43 -6.73 4.57
C GLY A 157 -12.59 -7.34 3.77
N GLY A 158 -13.14 -8.47 4.24
CA GLY A 158 -14.30 -9.11 3.62
C GLY A 158 -15.66 -8.72 4.21
N LEU A 159 -15.67 -7.90 5.28
CA LEU A 159 -16.88 -7.62 6.03
C LEU A 159 -17.74 -6.51 5.44
N MET A 160 -17.13 -5.56 4.73
CA MET A 160 -17.78 -4.32 4.33
C MET A 160 -17.47 -3.96 2.88
N ASN A 161 -18.33 -3.15 2.27
CA ASN A 161 -18.18 -2.78 0.86
C ASN A 161 -17.09 -1.71 0.61
N TYR A 162 -16.67 -0.97 1.62
CA TYR A 162 -15.74 0.14 1.43
C TYR A 162 -14.26 -0.28 1.35
N GLU A 163 -13.93 -1.51 1.73
CA GLU A 163 -12.60 -2.09 1.57
C GLU A 163 -12.52 -3.04 0.35
N GLY A 164 -13.41 -2.90 -0.59
CA GLY A 164 -13.56 -3.76 -1.74
C GLY A 164 -14.95 -4.37 -1.80
N ASN A 165 -15.04 -5.66 -2.03
CA ASN A 165 -16.31 -6.35 -2.14
C ASN A 165 -16.67 -7.09 -0.85
N ARG A 166 -17.84 -6.81 -0.34
CA ARG A 166 -18.43 -7.65 0.70
C ARG A 166 -18.55 -9.06 0.18
N LEU A 167 -18.05 -9.99 0.98
CA LEU A 167 -18.12 -11.40 0.64
C LEU A 167 -19.52 -11.95 0.93
N ASN A 168 -20.10 -12.55 -0.09
CA ASN A 168 -21.39 -13.24 0.05
C ASN A 168 -21.18 -14.75 0.15
N THR A 169 -20.40 -15.17 1.14
CA THR A 169 -20.04 -16.57 1.36
C THR A 169 -20.81 -17.21 2.52
N GLY A 170 -21.69 -16.46 3.19
CA GLY A 170 -22.33 -16.90 4.44
C GLY A 170 -21.39 -16.91 5.65
N SER A 171 -20.08 -16.80 5.41
CA SER A 171 -19.07 -16.58 6.45
C SER A 171 -18.20 -15.40 6.04
N PRO A 172 -17.96 -14.43 6.94
CA PRO A 172 -17.03 -13.32 6.66
C PRO A 172 -15.58 -13.78 6.63
N GLN A 173 -15.26 -14.93 7.19
CA GLN A 173 -13.92 -15.49 7.28
C GLN A 173 -13.94 -16.94 6.82
N PRO A 174 -13.62 -17.23 5.55
CA PRO A 174 -13.46 -18.59 5.04
C PRO A 174 -12.37 -19.37 5.80
N ILE A 175 -11.28 -18.71 6.14
CA ILE A 175 -10.25 -19.24 7.03
C ILE A 175 -10.57 -18.75 8.44
N ARG A 176 -10.81 -19.68 9.37
CA ARG A 176 -11.31 -19.37 10.72
C ARG A 176 -10.38 -18.52 11.58
N LYS A 177 -9.13 -18.39 11.23
CA LYS A 177 -8.13 -17.61 11.96
C LYS A 177 -7.53 -16.55 11.05
N GLU A 178 -7.38 -15.37 11.60
CA GLU A 178 -6.52 -14.35 11.02
C GLU A 178 -5.09 -14.88 11.04
N ALA A 179 -4.36 -14.69 9.95
CA ALA A 179 -3.06 -15.32 9.74
C ALA A 179 -2.05 -14.40 9.07
N VAL A 180 -0.82 -14.82 9.20
CA VAL A 180 0.33 -14.31 8.46
C VAL A 180 0.98 -15.48 7.72
#